data_2349fb5a3ddf899c4b9e3dba83583b16
#
_entry.id   2349fb5a3ddf899c4b9e3dba83583b16
#
_cell.length_a   1.000
_cell.length_b   1.000
_cell.length_c   1.000
_cell.angle_alpha   90.00
_cell.angle_beta   90.00
_cell.angle_gamma   90.00
#
_symmetry.space_group_name_H-M   'P 1'
#
loop_
_entity.id
_entity.type
_entity.pdbx_description
1 polymer ?
#
loop_
_entity_poly.entity_id
_entity_poly.type
_entity_poly.pdbx_seq_one_letter_code
_entity_poly.pdbx_strand_id
1 'polypeptide(L)'
;VLLAGGVVLLAAVGCHSKTAATPANFVVALNAYFMEHPECLFPQAPRFPYEATDPAEMKPMDALVKEQMLTTEVEPSIHVSRYTPTDAGARAAPRFCYGHRMIASIDSFTPPAQADGFMETQVTYRYTMDEVPVWAESDGMRAAFPAMAVATSGAGMGKVTLASSMAGWTVPD
;
A
#
# COMPACT_ATOMS: atom_id res chain seq x y z
N VAL A 1 -58.86 1.46 37.22
CA VAL A 1 -58.08 0.47 36.40
C VAL A 1 -57.31 1.26 35.37
N LEU A 2 -55.98 1.45 35.62
CA LEU A 2 -55.02 2.07 34.68
C LEU A 2 -54.34 0.97 33.87
N LEU A 3 -54.55 0.99 32.55
CA LEU A 3 -53.81 0.17 31.60
C LEU A 3 -52.57 0.93 31.17
N ALA A 4 -51.37 0.46 31.58
CA ALA A 4 -50.09 0.96 31.09
C ALA A 4 -49.76 0.23 29.78
N GLY A 5 -49.84 0.98 28.65
CA GLY A 5 -49.41 0.50 27.35
C GLY A 5 -47.88 0.61 27.22
N GLY A 6 -47.19 -0.55 27.24
CA GLY A 6 -45.74 -0.60 26.96
C GLY A 6 -45.46 -0.47 25.46
N VAL A 7 -44.75 0.61 25.06
CA VAL A 7 -44.22 0.75 23.71
C VAL A 7 -42.93 -0.08 23.60
N VAL A 8 -43.00 -1.16 22.82
CA VAL A 8 -41.81 -1.95 22.44
C VAL A 8 -41.15 -1.25 21.28
N LEU A 9 -40.01 -0.56 21.52
CA LEU A 9 -39.11 -0.10 20.45
C LEU A 9 -38.39 -1.32 19.85
N LEU A 10 -38.81 -1.75 18.68
CA LEU A 10 -38.02 -2.65 17.85
C LEU A 10 -36.81 -1.88 17.28
N ALA A 11 -35.65 -2.09 17.84
CA ALA A 11 -34.38 -1.68 17.21
C ALA A 11 -34.17 -2.57 15.97
N ALA A 12 -34.39 -2.01 14.78
CA ALA A 12 -34.03 -2.64 13.52
C ALA A 12 -32.49 -2.70 13.44
N VAL A 13 -31.90 -3.85 13.77
CA VAL A 13 -30.50 -4.15 13.46
C VAL A 13 -30.43 -4.29 11.94
N GLY A 14 -30.05 -3.20 11.24
CA GLY A 14 -29.83 -3.21 9.82
C GLY A 14 -28.62 -4.12 9.51
N CYS A 15 -28.88 -5.29 8.93
CA CYS A 15 -27.83 -6.08 8.28
C CYS A 15 -27.25 -5.24 7.14
N HIS A 16 -26.10 -4.60 7.33
CA HIS A 16 -25.38 -3.92 6.25
C HIS A 16 -24.87 -5.02 5.29
N SER A 17 -25.47 -5.09 4.09
CA SER A 17 -25.01 -5.99 3.05
C SER A 17 -23.57 -5.61 2.66
N LYS A 18 -22.65 -6.59 2.66
CA LYS A 18 -21.26 -6.41 2.22
C LYS A 18 -21.15 -5.98 0.75
N THR A 19 -22.19 -6.21 -0.03
CA THR A 19 -22.27 -5.84 -1.45
C THR A 19 -22.88 -4.45 -1.68
N ALA A 20 -23.38 -3.78 -0.64
CA ALA A 20 -23.88 -2.42 -0.77
C ALA A 20 -22.73 -1.46 -1.14
N ALA A 21 -22.98 -0.57 -2.11
CA ALA A 21 -22.02 0.47 -2.50
C ALA A 21 -21.98 1.58 -1.46
N THR A 22 -21.18 1.38 -0.42
CA THR A 22 -21.02 2.31 0.69
C THR A 22 -19.56 2.58 0.98
N PRO A 23 -19.22 3.79 1.48
CA PRO A 23 -17.85 4.10 1.91
C PRO A 23 -17.27 3.07 2.88
N ALA A 24 -18.05 2.58 3.83
CA ALA A 24 -17.58 1.59 4.81
C ALA A 24 -17.15 0.27 4.15
N ASN A 25 -17.92 -0.25 3.19
CA ASN A 25 -17.58 -1.46 2.47
C ASN A 25 -16.35 -1.26 1.56
N PHE A 26 -16.19 -0.08 0.97
CA PHE A 26 -15.01 0.25 0.16
C PHE A 26 -13.74 0.35 1.01
N VAL A 27 -13.82 0.95 2.21
CA VAL A 27 -12.70 0.98 3.15
C VAL A 27 -12.25 -0.44 3.51
N VAL A 28 -13.18 -1.34 3.82
CA VAL A 28 -12.86 -2.74 4.14
C VAL A 28 -12.17 -3.43 2.96
N ALA A 29 -12.71 -3.28 1.75
CA ALA A 29 -12.16 -3.88 0.54
C ALA A 29 -10.74 -3.36 0.23
N LEU A 30 -10.55 -2.04 0.28
CA LEU A 30 -9.26 -1.42 -0.01
C LEU A 30 -8.20 -1.74 1.04
N ASN A 31 -8.54 -1.75 2.32
CA ASN A 31 -7.60 -2.14 3.37
C ASN A 31 -7.17 -3.60 3.21
N ALA A 32 -8.10 -4.51 2.92
CA ALA A 32 -7.76 -5.92 2.64
C ALA A 32 -6.81 -6.03 1.44
N TYR A 33 -7.08 -5.32 0.35
CA TYR A 33 -6.21 -5.31 -0.83
C TYR A 33 -4.82 -4.79 -0.53
N PHE A 34 -4.69 -3.64 0.13
CA PHE A 34 -3.38 -3.03 0.40
C PHE A 34 -2.57 -3.77 1.45
N MET A 35 -3.18 -4.52 2.36
CA MET A 35 -2.47 -5.45 3.25
C MET A 35 -1.73 -6.54 2.47
N GLU A 36 -2.30 -7.02 1.37
CA GLU A 36 -1.69 -8.03 0.51
C GLU A 36 -0.76 -7.42 -0.56
N HIS A 37 -0.88 -6.11 -0.81
CA HIS A 37 -0.13 -5.36 -1.82
C HIS A 37 0.65 -4.20 -1.20
N PRO A 38 1.74 -4.51 -0.45
CA PRO A 38 2.55 -3.47 0.18
C PRO A 38 3.29 -2.62 -0.86
N GLU A 39 3.57 -1.37 -0.48
CA GLU A 39 4.38 -0.45 -1.26
C GLU A 39 5.86 -0.78 -1.11
N CYS A 40 6.58 -0.89 -2.22
CA CYS A 40 7.96 -1.33 -2.23
C CYS A 40 8.82 -0.43 -3.12
N LEU A 41 10.11 -0.31 -2.76
CA LEU A 41 11.09 0.48 -3.51
C LEU A 41 11.31 -0.08 -4.91
N PHE A 42 11.32 -1.41 -5.02
CA PHE A 42 11.58 -2.12 -6.27
C PHE A 42 10.37 -2.99 -6.63
N PRO A 43 9.42 -2.48 -7.43
CA PRO A 43 8.26 -3.26 -7.88
C PRO A 43 8.68 -4.54 -8.62
N GLN A 44 9.76 -4.46 -9.39
CA GLN A 44 10.34 -5.57 -10.16
C GLN A 44 11.56 -6.16 -9.43
N ALA A 45 11.33 -6.76 -8.30
CA ALA A 45 12.30 -7.46 -7.44
C ALA A 45 13.70 -7.69 -8.07
N PRO A 46 14.72 -6.84 -7.80
CA PRO A 46 16.05 -7.04 -8.36
C PRO A 46 16.67 -8.33 -7.84
N ARG A 47 17.58 -8.90 -8.61
CA ARG A 47 18.38 -10.04 -8.16
C ARG A 47 19.58 -9.56 -7.37
N PHE A 48 19.85 -10.18 -6.24
CA PHE A 48 21.06 -9.94 -5.46
C PHE A 48 22.02 -11.13 -5.56
N PRO A 49 23.35 -10.90 -5.57
CA PRO A 49 24.02 -9.59 -5.57
C PRO A 49 23.64 -8.74 -6.79
N TYR A 50 23.39 -7.44 -6.56
CA TYR A 50 23.06 -6.50 -7.62
C TYR A 50 24.33 -5.76 -8.06
N GLU A 51 24.61 -5.74 -9.35
CA GLU A 51 25.79 -5.08 -9.92
C GLU A 51 25.36 -3.82 -10.68
N ALA A 52 25.99 -2.69 -10.36
CA ALA A 52 25.75 -1.41 -10.99
C ALA A 52 27.04 -0.78 -11.48
N THR A 53 26.97 -0.14 -12.65
CA THR A 53 28.05 0.66 -13.24
C THR A 53 27.60 2.12 -13.45
N ASP A 54 26.30 2.36 -13.50
CA ASP A 54 25.72 3.69 -13.69
C ASP A 54 25.50 4.36 -12.31
N PRO A 55 25.99 5.61 -12.11
CA PRO A 55 25.73 6.40 -10.91
C PRO A 55 24.23 6.56 -10.57
N ALA A 56 23.34 6.57 -11.55
CA ALA A 56 21.90 6.65 -11.33
C ALA A 56 21.35 5.38 -10.69
N GLU A 57 21.89 4.21 -11.01
CA GLU A 57 21.56 2.93 -10.39
C GLU A 57 22.22 2.76 -9.02
N MET A 58 23.45 3.30 -8.85
CA MET A 58 24.17 3.25 -7.57
C MET A 58 23.50 4.08 -6.48
N LYS A 59 23.01 5.29 -6.82
CA LYS A 59 22.43 6.22 -5.84
C LYS A 59 21.35 5.60 -4.93
N PRO A 60 20.33 4.91 -5.43
CA PRO A 60 19.33 4.24 -4.58
C PRO A 60 19.92 3.09 -3.76
N MET A 61 20.89 2.34 -4.29
CA MET A 61 21.55 1.27 -3.56
C MET A 61 22.44 1.80 -2.45
N ASP A 62 23.19 2.88 -2.71
CA ASP A 62 24.04 3.56 -1.71
C ASP A 62 23.21 4.13 -0.53
N ALA A 63 21.97 4.56 -0.80
CA ALA A 63 21.07 4.99 0.26
C ALA A 63 20.74 3.80 1.18
N LEU A 64 20.46 2.61 0.62
CA LEU A 64 20.23 1.39 1.40
C LEU A 64 21.48 0.90 2.14
N VAL A 65 22.68 1.14 1.58
CA VAL A 65 23.95 0.86 2.29
C VAL A 65 24.09 1.74 3.54
N LYS A 66 23.77 3.03 3.44
CA LYS A 66 23.80 3.96 4.59
C LYS A 66 22.84 3.55 5.71
N GLU A 67 21.69 2.97 5.35
CA GLU A 67 20.72 2.41 6.29
C GLU A 67 21.07 0.98 6.76
N GLN A 68 22.26 0.49 6.41
CA GLN A 68 22.73 -0.85 6.78
C GLN A 68 21.83 -2.01 6.25
N MET A 69 21.06 -1.73 5.23
CA MET A 69 20.23 -2.74 4.55
C MET A 69 21.01 -3.52 3.50
N LEU A 70 22.01 -2.88 2.89
CA LEU A 70 22.93 -3.48 1.93
C LEU A 70 24.39 -3.27 2.38
N THR A 71 25.28 -4.13 1.93
CA THR A 71 26.73 -3.90 1.83
C THR A 71 27.10 -3.62 0.39
N THR A 72 28.23 -2.94 0.17
CA THR A 72 28.78 -2.73 -1.16
C THR A 72 30.24 -3.14 -1.23
N GLU A 73 30.61 -3.76 -2.34
CA GLU A 73 31.98 -4.07 -2.75
C GLU A 73 32.24 -3.42 -4.08
N VAL A 74 33.36 -2.72 -4.22
CA VAL A 74 33.73 -2.05 -5.46
C VAL A 74 34.84 -2.86 -6.14
N GLU A 75 34.65 -3.18 -7.43
CA GLU A 75 35.67 -3.77 -8.30
C GLU A 75 36.26 -2.65 -9.19
N PRO A 76 37.39 -2.03 -8.78
CA PRO A 76 37.90 -0.85 -9.45
C PRO A 76 38.35 -1.08 -10.89
N SER A 77 38.78 -2.29 -11.21
CA SER A 77 39.30 -2.66 -12.54
C SER A 77 38.25 -2.56 -13.65
N ILE A 78 36.99 -2.80 -13.29
CA ILE A 78 35.85 -2.78 -14.22
C ILE A 78 34.77 -1.76 -13.85
N HIS A 79 35.02 -0.93 -12.83
CA HIS A 79 34.11 0.11 -12.34
C HIS A 79 32.72 -0.42 -11.96
N VAL A 80 32.66 -1.58 -11.33
CA VAL A 80 31.41 -2.21 -10.88
C VAL A 80 31.28 -2.08 -9.36
N SER A 81 30.11 -1.64 -8.89
CA SER A 81 29.71 -1.75 -7.50
C SER A 81 28.74 -2.91 -7.34
N ARG A 82 29.06 -3.84 -6.42
CA ARG A 82 28.26 -5.02 -6.12
C ARG A 82 27.59 -4.82 -4.78
N TYR A 83 26.27 -4.94 -4.75
CA TYR A 83 25.43 -4.75 -3.57
C TYR A 83 24.85 -6.07 -3.10
N THR A 84 24.98 -6.36 -1.80
CA THR A 84 24.50 -7.60 -1.18
C THR A 84 23.66 -7.26 0.06
N PRO A 85 22.49 -7.87 0.25
CA PRO A 85 21.71 -7.67 1.46
C PRO A 85 22.48 -8.08 2.72
N THR A 86 22.43 -7.23 3.76
CA THR A 86 22.83 -7.59 5.12
C THR A 86 21.82 -8.56 5.73
N ASP A 87 22.06 -9.07 6.93
CA ASP A 87 21.06 -9.86 7.66
C ASP A 87 19.78 -9.08 7.93
N ALA A 88 19.89 -7.78 8.18
CA ALA A 88 18.75 -6.89 8.32
C ALA A 88 18.02 -6.70 6.99
N GLY A 89 18.79 -6.43 5.92
CA GLY A 89 18.27 -6.22 4.58
C GLY A 89 17.64 -7.46 3.96
N ALA A 90 18.14 -8.66 4.28
CA ALA A 90 17.62 -9.92 3.75
C ALA A 90 16.14 -10.16 4.10
N ARG A 91 15.66 -9.57 5.20
CA ARG A 91 14.23 -9.65 5.60
C ARG A 91 13.32 -8.77 4.74
N ALA A 92 13.86 -7.69 4.14
CA ALA A 92 13.11 -6.77 3.28
C ALA A 92 13.38 -7.01 1.78
N ALA A 93 14.52 -7.65 1.46
CA ALA A 93 14.89 -7.99 0.08
C ALA A 93 13.92 -9.02 -0.53
N PRO A 94 13.78 -9.05 -1.87
CA PRO A 94 14.46 -8.18 -2.81
C PRO A 94 13.73 -6.86 -3.08
N ARG A 95 12.46 -6.72 -2.65
CA ARG A 95 11.61 -5.58 -3.03
C ARG A 95 11.76 -4.36 -2.12
N PHE A 96 12.23 -4.53 -0.87
CA PHE A 96 12.33 -3.49 0.16
C PHE A 96 11.01 -2.73 0.32
N CYS A 97 10.00 -3.45 0.83
CA CYS A 97 8.68 -2.87 1.05
C CYS A 97 8.70 -1.97 2.29
N TYR A 98 8.06 -0.80 2.17
CA TYR A 98 8.10 0.27 3.17
C TYR A 98 6.73 0.56 3.79
N GLY A 99 5.86 -0.42 3.85
CA GLY A 99 4.55 -0.34 4.48
C GLY A 99 3.41 -0.57 3.49
N HIS A 100 2.19 -0.37 3.96
CA HIS A 100 0.98 -0.49 3.17
C HIS A 100 0.05 0.71 3.38
N ARG A 101 -0.87 0.92 2.43
CA ARG A 101 -1.84 2.01 2.54
C ARG A 101 -2.95 1.62 3.51
N MET A 102 -3.21 2.49 4.48
CA MET A 102 -4.37 2.44 5.35
C MET A 102 -5.37 3.52 4.91
N ILE A 103 -6.59 3.14 4.56
CA ILE A 103 -7.60 4.06 4.04
C ILE A 103 -8.17 4.92 5.17
N ALA A 104 -7.98 6.22 5.06
CA ALA A 104 -8.49 7.22 6.01
C ALA A 104 -9.94 7.62 5.69
N SER A 105 -10.27 7.82 4.40
CA SER A 105 -11.62 8.18 3.96
C SER A 105 -11.87 7.86 2.49
N ILE A 106 -13.13 7.72 2.13
CA ILE A 106 -13.59 7.71 0.74
C ILE A 106 -14.09 9.13 0.43
N ASP A 107 -13.46 9.80 -0.52
CA ASP A 107 -13.83 11.16 -0.93
C ASP A 107 -15.03 11.15 -1.89
N SER A 108 -15.05 10.22 -2.83
CA SER A 108 -16.13 10.04 -3.80
C SER A 108 -16.10 8.68 -4.47
N PHE A 109 -17.21 8.28 -5.05
CA PHE A 109 -17.29 7.11 -5.92
C PHE A 109 -18.38 7.32 -6.99
N THR A 110 -18.21 6.64 -8.14
CA THR A 110 -19.21 6.65 -9.21
C THR A 110 -20.39 5.72 -8.87
N PRO A 111 -21.62 6.00 -9.35
CA PRO A 111 -22.69 5.01 -9.27
C PRO A 111 -22.20 3.68 -9.88
N PRO A 112 -22.43 2.54 -9.21
CA PRO A 112 -22.05 1.25 -9.75
C PRO A 112 -22.69 1.00 -11.10
N ALA A 113 -21.90 0.56 -12.08
CA ALA A 113 -22.35 0.21 -13.43
C ALA A 113 -21.82 -1.16 -13.82
N GLN A 114 -22.52 -1.84 -14.73
CA GLN A 114 -22.09 -3.14 -15.22
C GLN A 114 -20.93 -2.97 -16.21
N ALA A 115 -19.80 -3.64 -15.92
CA ALA A 115 -18.63 -3.71 -16.78
C ALA A 115 -18.01 -5.12 -16.62
N ASP A 116 -17.59 -5.72 -17.73
CA ASP A 116 -16.92 -7.02 -17.79
C ASP A 116 -17.60 -8.16 -16.98
N GLY A 117 -18.92 -8.10 -16.87
CA GLY A 117 -19.73 -9.10 -16.14
C GLY A 117 -19.89 -8.86 -14.66
N PHE A 118 -19.30 -7.78 -14.10
CA PHE A 118 -19.39 -7.39 -12.70
C PHE A 118 -20.04 -6.00 -12.57
N MET A 119 -20.56 -5.70 -11.37
CA MET A 119 -20.89 -4.33 -11.00
C MET A 119 -19.61 -3.63 -10.53
N GLU A 120 -19.21 -2.57 -11.23
CA GLU A 120 -17.99 -1.82 -10.95
C GLU A 120 -18.29 -0.40 -10.52
N THR A 121 -17.40 0.15 -9.69
CA THR A 121 -17.40 1.56 -9.27
C THR A 121 -15.97 2.08 -9.19
N GLN A 122 -15.77 3.33 -9.58
CA GLN A 122 -14.49 4.00 -9.42
C GLN A 122 -14.51 4.80 -8.13
N VAL A 123 -13.56 4.51 -7.23
CA VAL A 123 -13.48 5.08 -5.90
C VAL A 123 -12.25 6.00 -5.79
N THR A 124 -12.45 7.23 -5.31
CA THR A 124 -11.37 8.15 -4.92
C THR A 124 -11.29 8.15 -3.40
N TYR A 125 -10.08 7.94 -2.87
CA TYR A 125 -9.85 7.74 -1.45
C TYR A 125 -8.64 8.50 -0.95
N ARG A 126 -8.61 8.77 0.35
CA ARG A 126 -7.42 9.23 1.08
C ARG A 126 -6.84 8.10 1.91
N TYR A 127 -5.51 8.09 2.00
CA TYR A 127 -4.79 7.08 2.76
C TYR A 127 -3.61 7.68 3.52
N THR A 128 -3.17 6.99 4.53
CA THR A 128 -1.87 7.15 5.18
C THR A 128 -1.06 5.87 4.98
N MET A 129 0.25 5.97 5.11
CA MET A 129 1.08 4.76 5.16
C MET A 129 1.10 4.21 6.58
N ASP A 130 0.97 2.91 6.71
CA ASP A 130 1.09 2.17 7.96
C ASP A 130 2.27 1.19 7.90
N GLU A 131 2.81 0.84 9.09
CA GLU A 131 3.96 -0.05 9.25
C GLU A 131 5.22 0.43 8.50
N VAL A 132 5.44 1.75 8.43
CA VAL A 132 6.64 2.31 7.79
C VAL A 132 7.87 1.97 8.64
N PRO A 133 8.85 1.23 8.10
CA PRO A 133 10.03 0.85 8.86
C PRO A 133 11.01 2.03 9.02
N VAL A 134 11.76 2.04 10.12
CA VAL A 134 12.67 3.14 10.47
C VAL A 134 13.68 3.46 9.36
N TRP A 135 14.18 2.45 8.64
CA TRP A 135 15.12 2.68 7.53
C TRP A 135 14.52 3.51 6.38
N ALA A 136 13.20 3.50 6.20
CA ALA A 136 12.52 4.28 5.16
C ALA A 136 12.29 5.75 5.54
N GLU A 137 12.48 6.12 6.81
CA GLU A 137 12.17 7.47 7.32
C GLU A 137 13.33 8.45 7.19
N SER A 138 14.55 8.00 6.86
CA SER A 138 15.72 8.86 6.78
C SER A 138 15.66 9.84 5.60
N ASP A 139 16.28 10.98 5.76
CA ASP A 139 16.39 12.00 4.70
C ASP A 139 17.14 11.46 3.48
N GLY A 140 18.14 10.59 3.70
CA GLY A 140 18.87 9.91 2.64
C GLY A 140 17.99 9.04 1.77
N MET A 141 17.11 8.26 2.39
CA MET A 141 16.14 7.41 1.71
C MET A 141 15.10 8.25 0.98
N ARG A 142 14.56 9.30 1.61
CA ARG A 142 13.60 10.21 0.97
C ARG A 142 14.18 10.90 -0.27
N ALA A 143 15.46 11.29 -0.21
CA ALA A 143 16.15 11.91 -1.35
C ALA A 143 16.46 10.91 -2.48
N ALA A 144 16.71 9.65 -2.15
CA ALA A 144 16.99 8.60 -3.12
C ALA A 144 15.70 8.02 -3.77
N PHE A 145 14.58 8.02 -3.02
CA PHE A 145 13.29 7.45 -3.44
C PHE A 145 12.14 8.46 -3.32
N PRO A 146 12.02 9.41 -4.27
CA PRO A 146 10.99 10.46 -4.20
C PRO A 146 9.56 9.94 -4.13
N ALA A 147 9.24 8.82 -4.80
CA ALA A 147 7.91 8.22 -4.74
C ALA A 147 7.56 7.74 -3.32
N MET A 148 8.51 7.09 -2.64
CA MET A 148 8.36 6.71 -1.24
C MET A 148 8.20 7.94 -0.34
N ALA A 149 9.03 8.98 -0.56
CA ALA A 149 8.96 10.22 0.21
C ALA A 149 7.57 10.87 0.11
N VAL A 150 6.98 10.91 -1.08
CA VAL A 150 5.61 11.40 -1.29
C VAL A 150 4.59 10.51 -0.59
N ALA A 151 4.69 9.18 -0.75
CA ALA A 151 3.75 8.24 -0.13
C ALA A 151 3.75 8.32 1.40
N THR A 152 4.93 8.50 2.01
CA THR A 152 5.10 8.54 3.48
C THR A 152 4.98 9.96 4.08
N SER A 153 4.73 11.01 3.27
CA SER A 153 4.69 12.40 3.75
C SER A 153 3.41 12.78 4.50
N GLY A 154 2.45 11.89 4.65
CA GLY A 154 1.17 12.14 5.30
C GLY A 154 -0.01 11.58 4.50
N ALA A 155 -1.13 12.31 4.44
CA ALA A 155 -2.32 11.85 3.73
C ALA A 155 -2.12 11.91 2.21
N GLY A 156 -2.04 10.74 1.57
CA GLY A 156 -2.07 10.59 0.12
C GLY A 156 -3.49 10.49 -0.43
N MET A 157 -3.64 10.64 -1.73
CA MET A 157 -4.88 10.41 -2.46
C MET A 157 -4.68 9.35 -3.53
N GLY A 158 -5.64 8.46 -3.67
CA GLY A 158 -5.64 7.42 -4.68
C GLY A 158 -6.97 7.27 -5.37
N LYS A 159 -6.97 6.58 -6.50
CA LYS A 159 -8.15 6.26 -7.30
C LYS A 159 -8.03 4.83 -7.81
N VAL A 160 -9.11 4.06 -7.71
CA VAL A 160 -9.12 2.65 -8.07
C VAL A 160 -10.52 2.22 -8.50
N THR A 161 -10.60 1.23 -9.34
CA THR A 161 -11.87 0.54 -9.66
C THR A 161 -12.07 -0.60 -8.68
N LEU A 162 -13.27 -0.72 -8.14
CA LEU A 162 -13.71 -1.86 -7.35
C LEU A 162 -14.79 -2.63 -8.12
N ALA A 163 -14.71 -3.94 -8.09
CA ALA A 163 -15.73 -4.85 -8.62
C ALA A 163 -16.49 -5.53 -7.47
N SER A 164 -17.79 -5.69 -7.62
CA SER A 164 -18.66 -6.36 -6.64
C SER A 164 -18.83 -7.84 -6.96
N SER A 165 -18.63 -8.68 -5.95
CA SER A 165 -18.94 -10.10 -5.96
C SER A 165 -19.93 -10.45 -4.85
N MET A 166 -20.33 -11.73 -4.72
CA MET A 166 -21.13 -12.18 -3.57
C MET A 166 -20.39 -12.06 -2.23
N ALA A 167 -19.06 -12.04 -2.25
CA ALA A 167 -18.24 -11.88 -1.05
C ALA A 167 -18.08 -10.39 -0.62
N GLY A 168 -18.45 -9.44 -1.48
CA GLY A 168 -18.31 -8.01 -1.27
C GLY A 168 -17.55 -7.34 -2.41
N TRP A 169 -17.01 -6.16 -2.16
CA TRP A 169 -16.19 -5.40 -3.09
C TRP A 169 -14.73 -5.84 -3.03
N THR A 170 -14.05 -5.82 -4.19
CA THR A 170 -12.61 -6.14 -4.31
C THR A 170 -11.98 -5.30 -5.41
N VAL A 171 -10.67 -5.09 -5.37
CA VAL A 171 -9.91 -4.57 -6.51
C VAL A 171 -9.73 -5.72 -7.50
N PRO A 172 -10.15 -5.58 -8.77
CA PRO A 172 -9.89 -6.61 -9.78
C PRO A 172 -8.39 -6.68 -10.11
N ASP A 173 -7.92 -7.89 -10.43
CA ASP A 173 -6.54 -8.17 -10.87
C ASP A 173 -6.22 -7.57 -12.25
#